data_8e4602e9293573270948ee3154dd10a4
#
_entry.id   8e4602e9293573270948ee3154dd10a4
#
_cell.length_a   1.000
_cell.length_b   1.000
_cell.length_c   1.000
_cell.angle_alpha   90.00
_cell.angle_beta   90.00
_cell.angle_gamma   90.00
#
_symmetry.space_group_name_H-M   'P 1'
#
loop_
_entity.id
_entity.type
_entity.pdbx_description
1 polymer ?
#
loop_
_entity_poly.entity_id
_entity_poly.type
_entity_poly.pdbx_seq_one_letter_code
_entity_poly.pdbx_strand_id
1 'polypeptide(L)'
;MAKKKATKKTAKTEAIEVIFSFDTTGSMYPCLTQVRRNVGNMVKKLFKQIPNIRIGIIAHGDYCDEGDPYVITMLDLTDDEKEITNFVKNVDSTFGGDAPECYELVLYEARGFSWSSGKSKVLVMIGDDIPHTASYAGNTKNLDWFRWLHGFHSVYFS
;
A
#
# COMPACT_ATOMS: atom_id res chain seq x y z
N MET A 1 22.94 33.15 40.72
CA MET A 1 21.78 32.87 39.81
C MET A 1 22.18 31.83 38.77
N ALA A 2 21.75 30.59 38.93
CA ALA A 2 22.10 29.49 38.02
C ALA A 2 21.05 29.42 36.89
N LYS A 3 21.50 29.60 35.62
CA LYS A 3 20.64 29.43 34.42
C LYS A 3 20.38 27.95 34.21
N LYS A 4 19.14 27.49 34.38
CA LYS A 4 18.64 26.19 33.98
C LYS A 4 18.76 26.07 32.47
N LYS A 5 19.65 25.19 31.97
CA LYS A 5 19.67 24.75 30.59
C LYS A 5 18.42 23.92 30.30
N ALA A 6 17.53 24.43 29.45
CA ALA A 6 16.41 23.66 28.94
C ALA A 6 16.93 22.59 28.00
N THR A 7 16.83 21.35 28.38
CA THR A 7 17.08 20.17 27.52
C THR A 7 15.96 20.10 26.48
N LYS A 8 16.29 20.40 25.23
CA LYS A 8 15.40 20.19 24.07
C LYS A 8 15.16 18.68 23.94
N LYS A 9 13.94 18.25 24.33
CA LYS A 9 13.48 16.86 24.14
C LYS A 9 13.40 16.65 22.62
N THR A 10 14.40 16.00 22.04
CA THR A 10 14.33 15.53 20.64
C THR A 10 13.14 14.58 20.54
N ALA A 11 12.12 14.97 19.78
CA ALA A 11 11.02 14.09 19.44
C ALA A 11 11.66 12.84 18.79
N LYS A 12 11.46 11.69 19.41
CA LYS A 12 11.84 10.40 18.85
C LYS A 12 10.99 10.23 17.60
N THR A 13 11.57 10.42 16.43
CA THR A 13 10.88 10.15 15.17
C THR A 13 10.50 8.69 15.20
N GLU A 14 9.23 8.38 15.33
CA GLU A 14 8.76 7.00 15.29
C GLU A 14 9.17 6.42 13.94
N ALA A 15 9.86 5.30 13.97
CA ALA A 15 10.24 4.61 12.76
C ALA A 15 8.96 4.09 12.09
N ILE A 16 8.77 4.41 10.83
CA ILE A 16 7.57 4.11 10.05
C ILE A 16 7.91 3.19 8.88
N GLU A 17 7.00 2.30 8.55
CA GLU A 17 7.03 1.51 7.32
C GLU A 17 5.71 1.72 6.59
N VAL A 18 5.78 1.81 5.27
CA VAL A 18 4.64 2.20 4.43
C VAL A 18 4.44 1.19 3.31
N ILE A 19 3.21 0.76 3.09
CA ILE A 19 2.81 0.06 1.87
C ILE A 19 1.95 1.03 1.05
N PHE A 20 2.26 1.16 -0.24
CA PHE A 20 1.37 1.75 -1.21
C PHE A 20 0.66 0.65 -1.97
N SER A 21 -0.66 0.65 -1.94
CA SER A 21 -1.50 -0.16 -2.82
C SER A 21 -2.15 0.72 -3.86
N PHE A 22 -2.19 0.27 -5.11
CA PHE A 22 -2.91 0.95 -6.18
C PHE A 22 -3.59 -0.05 -7.10
N ASP A 23 -4.78 0.36 -7.50
CA ASP A 23 -5.63 -0.32 -8.44
C ASP A 23 -5.07 -0.22 -9.87
N THR A 24 -5.13 -1.32 -10.61
CA THR A 24 -4.65 -1.44 -12.00
C THR A 24 -5.74 -1.85 -12.98
N THR A 25 -7.01 -1.88 -12.53
CA THR A 25 -8.17 -2.26 -13.35
C THR A 25 -8.47 -1.26 -14.45
N GLY A 26 -9.38 -1.64 -15.35
CA GLY A 26 -9.73 -0.86 -16.54
C GLY A 26 -10.25 0.55 -16.24
N SER A 27 -11.00 0.74 -15.16
CA SER A 27 -11.49 2.06 -14.70
C SER A 27 -10.34 3.04 -14.43
N MET A 28 -9.22 2.52 -13.92
CA MET A 28 -8.02 3.29 -13.61
C MET A 28 -7.13 3.64 -14.82
N TYR A 29 -7.34 3.05 -16.00
CA TYR A 29 -6.49 3.29 -17.19
C TYR A 29 -6.24 4.76 -17.51
N PRO A 30 -7.23 5.65 -17.49
CA PRO A 30 -7.02 7.06 -17.81
C PRO A 30 -6.04 7.75 -16.87
N CYS A 31 -5.94 7.30 -15.62
CA CYS A 31 -5.13 7.92 -14.57
C CYS A 31 -3.93 7.07 -14.13
N LEU A 32 -3.84 5.80 -14.53
CA LEU A 32 -2.83 4.85 -14.03
C LEU A 32 -1.38 5.34 -14.24
N THR A 33 -1.08 5.97 -15.39
CA THR A 33 0.23 6.59 -15.64
C THR A 33 0.52 7.71 -14.62
N GLN A 34 -0.50 8.50 -14.28
CA GLN A 34 -0.38 9.56 -13.27
C GLN A 34 -0.21 8.98 -11.87
N VAL A 35 -0.97 7.91 -11.53
CA VAL A 35 -0.84 7.19 -10.25
C VAL A 35 0.58 6.65 -10.10
N ARG A 36 1.10 5.92 -11.09
CA ARG A 36 2.47 5.40 -11.10
C ARG A 36 3.50 6.50 -10.90
N ARG A 37 3.35 7.62 -11.61
CA ARG A 37 4.24 8.78 -11.46
C ARG A 37 4.17 9.40 -10.06
N ASN A 38 2.97 9.54 -9.51
CA ASN A 38 2.76 10.12 -8.18
C ASN A 38 3.33 9.21 -7.09
N VAL A 39 3.07 7.91 -7.15
CA VAL A 39 3.66 6.92 -6.23
C VAL A 39 5.19 6.98 -6.29
N GLY A 40 5.78 6.94 -7.49
CA GLY A 40 7.23 7.04 -7.66
C GLY A 40 7.83 8.34 -7.10
N ASN A 41 7.15 9.48 -7.27
CA ASN A 41 7.58 10.76 -6.69
C ASN A 41 7.44 10.78 -5.16
N MET A 42 6.39 10.15 -4.63
CA MET A 42 6.16 10.06 -3.19
C MET A 42 7.22 9.18 -2.53
N VAL A 43 7.53 8.03 -3.12
CA VAL A 43 8.63 7.14 -2.69
C VAL A 43 9.93 7.93 -2.58
N LYS A 44 10.34 8.65 -3.63
CA LYS A 44 11.56 9.49 -3.61
C LYS A 44 11.57 10.54 -2.52
N LYS A 45 10.42 11.18 -2.24
CA LYS A 45 10.30 12.16 -1.15
C LYS A 45 10.46 11.51 0.22
N LEU A 46 9.83 10.34 0.42
CA LEU A 46 9.88 9.63 1.69
C LEU A 46 11.31 9.16 2.00
N PHE A 47 12.03 8.58 1.04
CA PHE A 47 13.43 8.20 1.21
C PHE A 47 14.34 9.38 1.57
N LYS A 48 14.04 10.57 1.02
CA LYS A 48 14.77 11.79 1.37
C LYS A 48 14.48 12.31 2.79
N GLN A 49 13.26 12.11 3.28
CA GLN A 49 12.76 12.75 4.49
C GLN A 49 12.81 11.85 5.72
N ILE A 50 12.72 10.54 5.52
CA ILE A 50 12.61 9.57 6.61
C ILE A 50 13.78 8.59 6.54
N PRO A 51 14.78 8.73 7.43
CA PRO A 51 15.89 7.78 7.47
C PRO A 51 15.42 6.35 7.77
N ASN A 52 16.00 5.38 7.08
CA ASN A 52 15.71 3.95 7.27
C ASN A 52 14.24 3.55 7.09
N ILE A 53 13.49 4.31 6.28
CA ILE A 53 12.14 3.90 5.87
C ILE A 53 12.25 2.65 5.01
N ARG A 54 11.31 1.71 5.17
CA ARG A 54 11.06 0.66 4.20
C ARG A 54 9.68 0.88 3.59
N ILE A 55 9.59 0.62 2.30
CA ILE A 55 8.36 0.79 1.53
C ILE A 55 8.06 -0.51 0.79
N GLY A 56 6.82 -0.96 0.87
CA GLY A 56 6.28 -2.05 0.08
C GLY A 56 5.29 -1.54 -0.95
N ILE A 57 5.04 -2.33 -1.98
CA ILE A 57 4.05 -2.02 -3.02
C ILE A 57 3.10 -3.20 -3.19
N ILE A 58 1.84 -2.89 -3.39
CA ILE A 58 0.81 -3.82 -3.84
C ILE A 58 0.17 -3.21 -5.08
N ALA A 59 0.15 -3.93 -6.18
CA ALA A 59 -0.69 -3.61 -7.33
C ALA A 59 -1.78 -4.67 -7.40
N HIS A 60 -3.03 -4.26 -7.53
CA HIS A 60 -4.17 -5.16 -7.54
C HIS A 60 -5.08 -4.88 -8.72
N GLY A 61 -5.62 -5.95 -9.26
CA GLY A 61 -6.77 -5.99 -10.12
C GLY A 61 -8.00 -6.39 -9.33
N ASP A 62 -8.83 -7.22 -9.92
CA ASP A 62 -9.95 -7.84 -9.24
C ASP A 62 -9.89 -9.38 -9.34
N TYR A 63 -10.75 -10.08 -8.60
CA TYR A 63 -10.80 -11.54 -8.58
C TYR A 63 -11.02 -12.18 -9.95
N CYS A 64 -11.72 -11.50 -10.87
CA CYS A 64 -11.92 -11.95 -12.24
C CYS A 64 -10.64 -11.92 -13.09
N ASP A 65 -9.60 -11.21 -12.65
CA ASP A 65 -8.29 -11.15 -13.31
C ASP A 65 -7.38 -12.34 -12.95
N GLU A 66 -7.90 -13.39 -12.29
CA GLU A 66 -7.09 -14.55 -11.88
C GLU A 66 -6.42 -15.20 -13.10
N GLY A 67 -5.09 -15.09 -13.15
CA GLY A 67 -4.26 -15.66 -14.23
C GLY A 67 -4.09 -14.78 -15.47
N ASP A 68 -4.70 -13.56 -15.52
CA ASP A 68 -4.58 -12.65 -16.67
C ASP A 68 -4.61 -11.15 -16.28
N PRO A 69 -3.51 -10.50 -16.00
CA PRO A 69 -2.21 -11.06 -15.67
C PRO A 69 -2.10 -11.49 -14.20
N TYR A 70 -2.92 -10.89 -13.27
CA TYR A 70 -2.92 -11.20 -11.83
C TYR A 70 -4.14 -10.60 -11.14
N VAL A 71 -4.55 -11.20 -10.03
CA VAL A 71 -5.45 -10.55 -9.05
C VAL A 71 -4.66 -9.57 -8.19
N ILE A 72 -3.47 -9.97 -7.74
CA ILE A 72 -2.60 -9.15 -6.90
C ILE A 72 -1.13 -9.49 -7.18
N THR A 73 -0.28 -8.47 -7.26
CA THR A 73 1.17 -8.61 -7.33
C THR A 73 1.84 -7.68 -6.33
N MET A 74 2.94 -8.11 -5.72
CA MET A 74 3.48 -7.45 -4.54
C MET A 74 5.01 -7.38 -4.57
N LEU A 75 5.54 -6.28 -4.04
CA LEU A 75 6.93 -6.12 -3.62
C LEU A 75 6.92 -5.91 -2.10
N ASP A 76 7.58 -6.80 -1.37
CA ASP A 76 7.67 -6.69 0.09
C ASP A 76 8.44 -5.44 0.52
N LEU A 77 8.39 -5.13 1.81
CA LEU A 77 9.07 -3.98 2.39
C LEU A 77 10.58 -4.02 2.13
N THR A 78 11.06 -3.04 1.41
CA THR A 78 12.48 -2.87 1.06
C THR A 78 12.93 -1.42 1.29
N ASP A 79 14.22 -1.21 1.48
CA ASP A 79 14.88 0.10 1.52
C ASP A 79 15.59 0.45 0.19
N ASP A 80 15.42 -0.37 -0.85
CA ASP A 80 15.92 -0.09 -2.19
C ASP A 80 14.93 0.73 -3.02
N GLU A 81 15.16 2.05 -3.11
CA GLU A 81 14.35 2.97 -3.93
C GLU A 81 14.28 2.55 -5.40
N LYS A 82 15.35 1.94 -5.95
CA LYS A 82 15.38 1.54 -7.36
C LYS A 82 14.48 0.34 -7.60
N GLU A 83 14.50 -0.63 -6.69
CA GLU A 83 13.65 -1.82 -6.75
C GLU A 83 12.18 -1.40 -6.77
N ILE A 84 11.78 -0.52 -5.83
CA ILE A 84 10.42 0.00 -5.73
C ILE A 84 10.03 0.75 -7.01
N THR A 85 10.90 1.65 -7.48
CA THR A 85 10.61 2.45 -8.67
C THR A 85 10.47 1.58 -9.92
N ASN A 86 11.28 0.55 -10.05
CA ASN A 86 11.21 -0.41 -11.16
C ASN A 86 9.92 -1.23 -11.09
N PHE A 87 9.53 -1.72 -9.92
CA PHE A 87 8.28 -2.44 -9.75
C PHE A 87 7.08 -1.59 -10.17
N VAL A 88 6.94 -0.39 -9.60
CA VAL A 88 5.81 0.54 -9.91
C VAL A 88 5.74 0.89 -11.40
N LYS A 89 6.90 1.01 -12.06
CA LYS A 89 6.97 1.36 -13.49
C LYS A 89 6.55 0.22 -14.39
N ASN A 90 6.87 -1.02 -14.03
CA ASN A 90 6.78 -2.18 -14.92
C ASN A 90 5.59 -3.11 -14.58
N VAL A 91 4.83 -2.83 -13.53
CA VAL A 91 3.63 -3.62 -13.21
C VAL A 91 2.61 -3.50 -14.35
N ASP A 92 2.01 -4.62 -14.73
CA ASP A 92 1.00 -4.65 -15.80
C ASP A 92 -0.31 -4.02 -15.34
N SER A 93 -1.18 -3.72 -16.30
CA SER A 93 -2.57 -3.35 -16.06
C SER A 93 -3.42 -4.60 -16.07
N THR A 94 -4.49 -4.61 -15.30
CA THR A 94 -5.52 -5.67 -15.29
C THR A 94 -6.81 -5.17 -15.92
N PHE A 95 -7.82 -6.00 -16.05
CA PHE A 95 -9.05 -5.63 -16.74
C PHE A 95 -10.15 -5.21 -15.77
N GLY A 96 -10.30 -5.97 -14.66
CA GLY A 96 -11.47 -5.87 -13.81
C GLY A 96 -12.73 -6.44 -14.51
N GLY A 97 -13.82 -6.65 -13.79
CA GLY A 97 -15.03 -7.26 -14.34
C GLY A 97 -16.33 -6.66 -13.83
N ASP A 98 -16.34 -6.21 -12.62
CA ASP A 98 -17.48 -5.55 -11.97
C ASP A 98 -17.00 -4.32 -11.19
N ALA A 99 -17.92 -3.60 -10.54
CA ALA A 99 -17.58 -2.34 -9.89
C ALA A 99 -16.79 -2.51 -8.59
N PRO A 100 -17.11 -3.45 -7.65
CA PRO A 100 -16.28 -3.68 -6.48
C PRO A 100 -14.91 -4.25 -6.84
N GLU A 101 -13.90 -3.92 -6.03
CA GLU A 101 -12.51 -4.33 -6.22
C GLU A 101 -11.99 -5.11 -5.00
N CYS A 102 -10.92 -5.88 -5.16
CA CYS A 102 -10.42 -6.80 -4.12
C CYS A 102 -9.64 -6.11 -2.98
N TYR A 103 -10.10 -4.97 -2.47
CA TYR A 103 -9.42 -4.21 -1.40
C TYR A 103 -9.32 -4.98 -0.08
N GLU A 104 -10.27 -5.85 0.24
CA GLU A 104 -10.19 -6.73 1.41
C GLU A 104 -9.05 -7.74 1.28
N LEU A 105 -8.73 -8.19 0.05
CA LEU A 105 -7.57 -9.02 -0.23
C LEU A 105 -6.27 -8.23 -0.05
N VAL A 106 -6.23 -6.97 -0.50
CA VAL A 106 -5.08 -6.08 -0.27
C VAL A 106 -4.80 -5.94 1.22
N LEU A 107 -5.82 -5.69 2.04
CA LEU A 107 -5.68 -5.59 3.50
C LEU A 107 -5.16 -6.90 4.11
N TYR A 108 -5.66 -8.03 3.64
CA TYR A 108 -5.23 -9.34 4.11
C TYR A 108 -3.76 -9.59 3.79
N GLU A 109 -3.35 -9.42 2.53
CA GLU A 109 -1.99 -9.69 2.07
C GLU A 109 -0.97 -8.69 2.66
N ALA A 110 -1.32 -7.41 2.80
CA ALA A 110 -0.47 -6.40 3.42
C ALA A 110 -0.05 -6.75 4.86
N ARG A 111 -0.84 -7.53 5.58
CA ARG A 111 -0.48 -8.00 6.94
C ARG A 111 0.64 -9.03 6.93
N GLY A 112 0.80 -9.76 5.83
CA GLY A 112 1.83 -10.77 5.63
C GLY A 112 3.22 -10.22 5.31
N PHE A 113 3.34 -8.92 5.06
CA PHE A 113 4.62 -8.29 4.76
C PHE A 113 5.61 -8.37 5.92
N SER A 114 6.89 -8.26 5.63
CA SER A 114 8.01 -8.36 6.59
C SER A 114 8.13 -7.15 7.54
N TRP A 115 7.03 -6.75 8.17
CA TRP A 115 6.98 -5.62 9.09
C TRP A 115 7.96 -5.74 10.24
N SER A 116 8.71 -4.67 10.50
CA SER A 116 9.59 -4.62 11.68
C SER A 116 8.80 -4.45 12.98
N SER A 117 9.24 -5.11 14.03
CA SER A 117 8.66 -4.92 15.37
C SER A 117 8.89 -3.48 15.86
N GLY A 118 7.87 -2.89 16.45
CA GLY A 118 7.94 -1.56 17.09
C GLY A 118 7.96 -0.38 16.12
N LYS A 119 7.73 -0.61 14.81
CA LYS A 119 7.50 0.46 13.84
C LYS A 119 6.02 0.68 13.59
N SER A 120 5.66 1.92 13.25
CA SER A 120 4.31 2.24 12.80
C SER A 120 4.06 1.69 11.40
N LYS A 121 2.96 0.97 11.23
CA LYS A 121 2.54 0.36 9.96
C LYS A 121 1.52 1.26 9.30
N VAL A 122 1.82 1.69 8.10
CA VAL A 122 0.92 2.54 7.30
C VAL A 122 0.61 1.85 5.98
N LEU A 123 -0.66 1.82 5.61
CA LEU A 123 -1.13 1.41 4.30
C LEU A 123 -1.80 2.61 3.63
N VAL A 124 -1.36 2.93 2.42
CA VAL A 124 -1.99 3.92 1.53
C VAL A 124 -2.63 3.16 0.39
N MET A 125 -3.94 3.26 0.25
CA MET A 125 -4.71 2.56 -0.76
C MET A 125 -5.25 3.56 -1.77
N ILE A 126 -5.01 3.32 -3.05
CA ILE A 126 -5.37 4.19 -4.17
C ILE A 126 -6.23 3.38 -5.12
N GLY A 127 -7.46 3.81 -5.32
CA GLY A 127 -8.44 3.17 -6.20
C GLY A 127 -9.73 3.98 -6.24
N ASP A 128 -10.66 3.61 -7.10
CA ASP A 128 -11.86 4.40 -7.43
C ASP A 128 -13.19 3.69 -7.11
N ASP A 129 -13.15 2.55 -6.41
CA ASP A 129 -14.34 1.78 -6.09
C ASP A 129 -14.40 1.30 -4.62
N ILE A 130 -15.32 0.41 -4.30
CA ILE A 130 -15.56 -0.16 -2.98
C ILE A 130 -15.07 -1.62 -2.90
N PRO A 131 -14.81 -2.16 -1.68
CA PRO A 131 -14.43 -3.56 -1.51
C PRO A 131 -15.57 -4.53 -1.80
N HIS A 132 -15.21 -5.75 -2.22
CA HIS A 132 -16.17 -6.86 -2.26
C HIS A 132 -16.66 -7.24 -0.86
N THR A 133 -17.87 -7.82 -0.83
CA THR A 133 -18.41 -8.42 0.39
C THR A 133 -17.75 -9.77 0.68
N ALA A 134 -17.78 -10.21 1.93
CA ALA A 134 -17.29 -11.52 2.32
C ALA A 134 -18.00 -12.69 1.61
N SER A 135 -19.22 -12.47 1.11
CA SER A 135 -20.01 -13.46 0.38
C SER A 135 -19.81 -13.46 -1.14
N TYR A 136 -18.97 -12.57 -1.67
CA TYR A 136 -18.66 -12.54 -3.10
C TYR A 136 -17.98 -13.86 -3.53
N ALA A 137 -18.40 -14.42 -4.67
CA ALA A 137 -17.96 -15.74 -5.09
C ALA A 137 -16.43 -15.83 -5.33
N GLY A 138 -15.80 -14.77 -5.86
CA GLY A 138 -14.36 -14.67 -6.04
C GLY A 138 -13.58 -14.55 -4.73
N ASN A 139 -14.21 -14.05 -3.67
CA ASN A 139 -13.61 -13.90 -2.35
C ASN A 139 -13.60 -15.25 -1.59
N THR A 140 -12.86 -16.23 -2.08
CA THR A 140 -12.84 -17.61 -1.55
C THR A 140 -12.35 -17.71 -0.11
N LYS A 141 -11.64 -16.69 0.38
CA LYS A 141 -11.19 -16.59 1.78
C LYS A 141 -12.28 -15.99 2.70
N ASN A 142 -13.41 -15.55 2.18
CA ASN A 142 -14.49 -14.85 2.90
C ASN A 142 -13.94 -13.67 3.72
N LEU A 143 -13.09 -12.87 3.10
CA LEU A 143 -12.46 -11.72 3.74
C LEU A 143 -13.49 -10.63 3.96
N ASP A 144 -13.51 -10.07 5.17
CA ASP A 144 -14.34 -8.93 5.54
C ASP A 144 -13.46 -7.69 5.68
N TRP A 145 -13.74 -6.67 4.90
CA TRP A 145 -13.04 -5.41 4.90
C TRP A 145 -12.83 -4.80 6.29
N PHE A 146 -13.89 -4.72 7.10
CA PHE A 146 -13.81 -4.12 8.43
C PHE A 146 -12.94 -4.93 9.39
N ARG A 147 -12.95 -6.25 9.27
CA ARG A 147 -12.16 -7.14 10.12
C ARG A 147 -10.66 -6.94 9.93
N TRP A 148 -10.21 -6.59 8.73
CA TRP A 148 -8.79 -6.53 8.39
C TRP A 148 -8.16 -5.15 8.57
N LEU A 149 -8.95 -4.09 8.75
CA LEU A 149 -8.46 -2.73 9.02
C LEU A 149 -7.62 -2.62 10.30
N HIS A 150 -7.91 -3.41 11.33
CA HIS A 150 -7.30 -3.30 12.66
C HIS A 150 -5.80 -3.69 12.73
N GLY A 151 -5.18 -4.10 11.62
CA GLY A 151 -3.76 -4.48 11.58
C GLY A 151 -2.80 -3.31 11.40
N PHE A 152 -3.29 -2.13 11.05
CA PHE A 152 -2.49 -0.96 10.69
C PHE A 152 -2.68 0.19 11.68
N HIS A 153 -1.63 1.03 11.84
CA HIS A 153 -1.73 2.26 12.63
C HIS A 153 -2.53 3.32 11.88
N SER A 154 -2.47 3.31 10.56
CA SER A 154 -3.23 4.19 9.68
C SER A 154 -3.48 3.54 8.33
N VAL A 155 -4.69 3.69 7.81
CA VAL A 155 -5.07 3.33 6.44
C VAL A 155 -5.65 4.58 5.80
N TYR A 156 -5.12 4.96 4.64
CA TYR A 156 -5.55 6.12 3.87
C TYR A 156 -6.14 5.64 2.54
N PHE A 157 -7.26 6.23 2.16
CA PHE A 157 -7.93 6.01 0.88
C PHE A 157 -7.82 7.28 0.04
N SER A 158 -7.60 7.13 -1.27
CA SER A 158 -7.48 8.23 -2.21
C SER A 158 -7.99 7.82 -3.58
#